data_a5bd5ea0b8cc97e28908c930821fdaed
#
_entry.id   a5bd5ea0b8cc97e28908c930821fdaed
#
_cell.length_a   1.000
_cell.length_b   1.000
_cell.length_c   1.000
_cell.angle_alpha   90.00
_cell.angle_beta   90.00
_cell.angle_gamma   90.00
#
_symmetry.space_group_name_H-M   'P 1'
#
loop_
_entity.id
_entity.type
_entity.pdbx_description
1 polymer ?
#
loop_
_entity_poly.entity_id
_entity_poly.type
_entity_poly.pdbx_seq_one_letter_code
_entity_poly.pdbx_strand_id
1 'polypeptide(L)'
;MKVHEQEMYSPLFQNIENLKPVIPSGNSDSASLDNVFELLTTSGHSAPLAKLMLIPDAWSKKSKVLPKEHLQLFNFLNSSMEPWDGPAAIAGTDNEWAIVASDRNGLRPMRYTVTNDKLLFAGSETGMIKINEKKIIQKGR
;
A
#
# COMPACT_ATOMS: atom_id res chain seq x y z
N MET A 1 9.04 10.35 7.66
CA MET A 1 9.69 9.05 7.41
C MET A 1 11.23 9.11 7.46
N LYS A 2 11.93 10.07 6.84
CA LYS A 2 13.41 10.20 6.97
C LYS A 2 13.92 10.30 8.41
N VAL A 3 13.15 10.89 9.32
CA VAL A 3 13.53 11.05 10.72
C VAL A 3 13.59 9.69 11.44
N HIS A 4 12.79 8.73 11.02
CA HIS A 4 12.71 7.40 11.63
C HIS A 4 13.51 6.32 10.87
N GLU A 5 14.23 6.69 9.82
CA GLU A 5 15.05 5.74 9.03
C GLU A 5 16.09 5.03 9.89
N GLN A 6 16.67 5.72 10.85
CA GLN A 6 17.68 5.15 11.75
C GLN A 6 17.12 4.06 12.67
N GLU A 7 15.81 4.09 12.91
CA GLU A 7 15.09 3.13 13.74
C GLU A 7 14.57 1.91 12.93
N MET A 8 14.66 1.98 11.60
CA MET A 8 14.26 0.85 10.75
C MET A 8 15.19 -0.33 11.00
N TYR A 9 14.61 -1.42 11.48
CA TYR A 9 15.32 -2.65 11.81
C TYR A 9 14.50 -3.86 11.37
N SER A 10 15.20 -4.89 10.87
CA SER A 10 14.61 -6.20 10.64
C SER A 10 15.61 -7.29 11.06
N PRO A 11 15.19 -8.27 11.88
CA PRO A 11 16.05 -9.37 12.29
C PRO A 11 16.43 -10.31 11.14
N LEU A 12 15.78 -10.20 9.98
CA LEU A 12 16.10 -10.99 8.80
C LEU A 12 17.37 -10.53 8.09
N PHE A 13 17.81 -9.31 8.32
CA PHE A 13 19.04 -8.78 7.75
C PHE A 13 20.17 -8.85 8.78
N GLN A 14 21.18 -9.67 8.52
CA GLN A 14 22.34 -9.81 9.39
C GLN A 14 23.14 -8.51 9.55
N ASN A 15 23.09 -7.64 8.53
CA ASN A 15 23.80 -6.36 8.55
C ASN A 15 22.95 -5.29 7.83
N ILE A 16 22.01 -4.69 8.55
CA ILE A 16 21.12 -3.67 8.02
C ILE A 16 21.88 -2.38 7.61
N GLU A 17 23.06 -2.15 8.16
CA GLU A 17 23.89 -0.97 7.80
C GLU A 17 24.25 -0.98 6.32
N ASN A 18 24.34 -2.15 5.68
CA ASN A 18 24.61 -2.26 4.25
C ASN A 18 23.41 -1.83 3.38
N LEU A 19 22.22 -1.71 3.97
CA LEU A 19 21.00 -1.29 3.28
C LEU A 19 20.71 0.20 3.49
N LYS A 20 21.42 0.86 4.38
CA LYS A 20 21.25 2.29 4.63
C LYS A 20 22.07 3.12 3.64
N PRO A 21 21.56 4.28 3.20
CA PRO A 21 20.24 4.82 3.54
C PRO A 21 19.12 4.15 2.75
N VAL A 22 18.07 3.68 3.42
CA VAL A 22 16.85 3.16 2.77
C VAL A 22 16.16 4.27 1.97
N ILE A 23 16.20 5.49 2.50
CA ILE A 23 15.65 6.69 1.85
C ILE A 23 16.79 7.63 1.47
N PRO A 24 17.41 7.48 0.26
CA PRO A 24 18.49 8.34 -0.17
C PRO A 24 18.09 9.81 -0.23
N SER A 25 19.06 10.69 0.04
CA SER A 25 18.83 12.13 -0.07
C SER A 25 18.57 12.53 -1.51
N GLY A 26 17.53 13.34 -1.73
CA GLY A 26 17.15 13.83 -3.05
C GLY A 26 16.17 12.92 -3.82
N ASN A 27 15.77 11.79 -3.28
CA ASN A 27 14.72 10.97 -3.87
C ASN A 27 13.36 11.70 -3.86
N SER A 28 12.54 11.40 -4.87
CA SER A 28 11.12 11.77 -4.85
C SER A 28 10.37 11.01 -3.76
N ASP A 29 9.19 11.50 -3.38
CA ASP A 29 8.35 10.83 -2.40
C ASP A 29 7.95 9.43 -2.85
N SER A 30 7.62 9.24 -4.13
CA SER A 30 7.30 7.94 -4.69
C SER A 30 8.48 6.97 -4.65
N ALA A 31 9.68 7.40 -5.05
CA ALA A 31 10.88 6.56 -4.97
C ALA A 31 11.23 6.17 -3.53
N SER A 32 11.01 7.08 -2.59
CA SER A 32 11.19 6.79 -1.16
C SER A 32 10.16 5.78 -0.65
N LEU A 33 8.91 5.87 -1.12
CA LEU A 33 7.86 4.89 -0.83
C LEU A 33 8.24 3.51 -1.37
N ASP A 34 8.70 3.43 -2.62
CA ASP A 34 9.11 2.18 -3.26
C ASP A 34 10.23 1.49 -2.47
N ASN A 35 11.25 2.23 -2.07
CA ASN A 35 12.37 1.70 -1.28
C ASN A 35 11.90 1.11 0.06
N VAL A 36 11.01 1.80 0.77
CA VAL A 36 10.50 1.31 2.06
C VAL A 36 9.54 0.14 1.86
N PHE A 37 8.74 0.15 0.80
CA PHE A 37 7.88 -0.97 0.45
C PHE A 37 8.71 -2.23 0.13
N GLU A 38 9.80 -2.07 -0.65
CA GLU A 38 10.73 -3.16 -0.94
C GLU A 38 11.39 -3.70 0.33
N LEU A 39 11.84 -2.83 1.22
CA LEU A 39 12.40 -3.25 2.51
C LEU A 39 11.40 -4.08 3.31
N LEU A 40 10.15 -3.66 3.41
CA LEU A 40 9.11 -4.38 4.14
C LEU A 40 8.80 -5.74 3.51
N THR A 41 8.64 -5.81 2.20
CA THR A 41 8.34 -7.07 1.51
C THR A 41 9.52 -8.05 1.59
N THR A 42 10.75 -7.58 1.43
CA THR A 42 11.97 -8.37 1.59
C THR A 42 12.17 -8.82 3.04
N SER A 43 11.65 -8.04 4.01
CA SER A 43 11.62 -8.40 5.44
C SER A 43 10.53 -9.43 5.79
N GLY A 44 9.84 -10.01 4.82
CA GLY A 44 8.84 -11.05 5.02
C GLY A 44 7.41 -10.55 5.24
N HIS A 45 7.15 -9.26 5.08
CA HIS A 45 5.78 -8.76 5.09
C HIS A 45 5.15 -8.94 3.71
N SER A 46 3.91 -9.42 3.64
CA SER A 46 3.20 -9.50 2.36
C SER A 46 2.91 -8.09 1.81
N ALA A 47 2.83 -7.95 0.48
CA ALA A 47 2.52 -6.66 -0.16
C ALA A 47 1.26 -5.98 0.39
N PRO A 48 0.13 -6.68 0.65
CA PRO A 48 -1.03 -6.07 1.31
C PRO A 48 -0.71 -5.50 2.71
N LEU A 49 0.08 -6.22 3.51
CA LEU A 49 0.45 -5.77 4.85
C LEU A 49 1.41 -4.59 4.79
N ALA A 50 2.43 -4.63 3.93
CA ALA A 50 3.36 -3.53 3.71
C ALA A 50 2.62 -2.25 3.28
N LYS A 51 1.63 -2.36 2.36
CA LYS A 51 0.76 -1.24 2.00
C LYS A 51 0.01 -0.68 3.21
N LEU A 52 -0.59 -1.53 4.03
CA LEU A 52 -1.35 -1.09 5.21
C LEU A 52 -0.46 -0.44 6.27
N MET A 53 0.80 -0.87 6.40
CA MET A 53 1.79 -0.25 7.28
C MET A 53 2.15 1.15 6.80
N LEU A 54 2.41 1.30 5.50
CA LEU A 54 2.84 2.57 4.90
C LEU A 54 1.68 3.54 4.70
N ILE A 55 0.52 3.03 4.28
CA ILE A 55 -0.64 3.83 3.91
C ILE A 55 -1.89 3.20 4.55
N PRO A 56 -2.03 3.33 5.88
CA PRO A 56 -3.24 2.90 6.57
C PRO A 56 -4.41 3.80 6.16
N ASP A 57 -5.59 3.22 6.08
CA ASP A 57 -6.80 4.01 5.80
C ASP A 57 -7.03 5.08 6.89
N ALA A 58 -7.45 6.27 6.47
CA ALA A 58 -7.86 7.33 7.39
C ALA A 58 -9.26 7.02 7.92
N TRP A 59 -9.32 6.35 9.05
CA TRP A 59 -10.59 6.09 9.73
C TRP A 59 -10.70 6.92 11.02
N SER A 60 -11.88 7.42 11.29
CA SER A 60 -12.15 8.15 12.52
C SER A 60 -12.67 7.17 13.59
N LYS A 61 -12.42 7.47 14.87
CA LYS A 61 -12.97 6.73 16.02
C LYS A 61 -14.51 6.64 16.00
N LYS A 62 -15.18 7.41 15.15
CA LYS A 62 -16.62 7.40 14.93
C LYS A 62 -17.09 6.37 13.90
N SER A 63 -16.20 5.72 13.19
CA SER A 63 -16.54 4.66 12.24
C SER A 63 -17.00 3.40 12.99
N LYS A 64 -18.28 3.30 13.28
CA LYS A 64 -18.94 2.14 13.92
C LYS A 64 -19.02 0.91 13.02
N VAL A 65 -18.43 0.95 11.84
CA VAL A 65 -18.63 -0.04 10.77
C VAL A 65 -17.53 -1.10 10.74
N LEU A 66 -16.35 -0.83 11.30
CA LEU A 66 -15.24 -1.77 11.25
C LEU A 66 -15.27 -2.78 12.42
N PRO A 67 -15.00 -4.06 12.15
CA PRO A 67 -14.78 -5.06 13.19
C PRO A 67 -13.68 -4.63 14.16
N LYS A 68 -13.79 -5.05 15.41
CA LYS A 68 -12.85 -4.67 16.48
C LYS A 68 -11.41 -5.10 16.17
N GLU A 69 -11.27 -6.25 15.55
CA GLU A 69 -9.99 -6.83 15.15
C GLU A 69 -9.27 -5.94 14.12
N HIS A 70 -10.02 -5.40 13.15
CA HIS A 70 -9.47 -4.46 12.15
C HIS A 70 -9.01 -3.15 12.81
N LEU A 71 -9.78 -2.65 13.78
CA LEU A 71 -9.40 -1.45 14.53
C LEU A 71 -8.11 -1.66 15.34
N GLN A 72 -7.95 -2.84 15.94
CA GLN A 72 -6.75 -3.19 16.69
C GLN A 72 -5.54 -3.30 15.76
N LEU A 73 -5.70 -3.94 14.58
CA LEU A 73 -4.65 -4.01 13.57
C LEU A 73 -4.22 -2.60 13.13
N PHE A 74 -5.16 -1.74 12.75
CA PHE A 74 -4.83 -0.38 12.33
C PHE A 74 -4.15 0.45 13.41
N ASN A 75 -4.56 0.30 14.67
CA ASN A 75 -3.88 0.96 15.79
C ASN A 75 -2.44 0.49 15.93
N PHE A 76 -2.21 -0.82 15.83
CA PHE A 76 -0.87 -1.40 15.88
C PHE A 76 -0.01 -0.88 14.72
N LEU A 77 -0.51 -0.93 13.49
CA LEU A 77 0.23 -0.47 12.31
C LEU A 77 0.58 1.02 12.38
N ASN A 78 -0.36 1.85 12.84
CA ASN A 78 -0.13 3.29 13.04
C ASN A 78 0.90 3.61 14.14
N SER A 79 1.09 2.70 15.09
CA SER A 79 2.13 2.85 16.13
C SER A 79 3.49 2.30 15.70
N SER A 80 3.50 1.44 14.69
CA SER A 80 4.73 0.77 14.22
C SER A 80 5.48 1.59 13.16
N MET A 81 4.77 2.41 12.38
CA MET A 81 5.36 3.17 11.30
C MET A 81 4.61 4.49 11.07
N GLU A 82 5.35 5.53 10.71
CA GLU A 82 4.76 6.81 10.31
C GLU A 82 4.01 6.66 8.98
N PRO A 83 2.70 6.98 8.95
CA PRO A 83 1.92 6.82 7.74
C PRO A 83 2.37 7.77 6.63
N TRP A 84 2.42 7.24 5.41
CA TRP A 84 2.59 8.04 4.20
C TRP A 84 1.30 8.79 3.91
N ASP A 85 1.38 10.09 3.66
CA ASP A 85 0.23 10.93 3.36
C ASP A 85 0.43 11.68 2.03
N GLY A 86 -0.69 12.00 1.37
CA GLY A 86 -0.73 12.69 0.09
C GLY A 86 -1.51 11.92 -0.98
N PRO A 87 -1.94 12.60 -2.07
CA PRO A 87 -2.71 11.99 -3.14
C PRO A 87 -1.88 10.95 -3.91
N ALA A 88 -2.29 9.69 -3.91
CA ALA A 88 -1.60 8.63 -4.63
C ALA A 88 -2.56 7.56 -5.15
N ALA A 89 -2.22 6.97 -6.30
CA ALA A 89 -2.73 5.70 -6.77
C ALA A 89 -1.54 4.74 -6.82
N ILE A 90 -1.64 3.63 -6.13
CA ILE A 90 -0.53 2.73 -5.85
C ILE A 90 -0.78 1.40 -6.51
N ALA A 91 0.24 0.86 -7.17
CA ALA A 91 0.28 -0.52 -7.63
C ALA A 91 1.59 -1.15 -7.15
N GLY A 92 1.55 -2.37 -6.67
CA GLY A 92 2.73 -3.07 -6.16
C GLY A 92 2.57 -4.58 -6.23
N THR A 93 3.69 -5.29 -6.09
CA THR A 93 3.73 -6.76 -6.09
C THR A 93 4.90 -7.28 -5.25
N ASP A 94 4.75 -8.52 -4.73
CA ASP A 94 5.78 -9.22 -3.95
C ASP A 94 5.98 -10.68 -4.40
N ASN A 95 5.70 -11.04 -5.62
CA ASN A 95 5.67 -12.38 -6.22
C ASN A 95 4.43 -13.24 -5.87
N GLU A 96 3.78 -13.02 -4.73
CA GLU A 96 2.56 -13.74 -4.34
C GLU A 96 1.31 -12.88 -4.57
N TRP A 97 1.44 -11.57 -4.36
CA TRP A 97 0.36 -10.61 -4.40
C TRP A 97 0.61 -9.53 -5.46
N ALA A 98 -0.43 -9.18 -6.19
CA ALA A 98 -0.52 -7.92 -6.90
C ALA A 98 -1.57 -7.06 -6.21
N ILE A 99 -1.19 -5.86 -5.82
CA ILE A 99 -2.05 -4.93 -5.10
C ILE A 99 -2.29 -3.66 -5.90
N VAL A 100 -3.46 -3.10 -5.74
CA VAL A 100 -3.80 -1.73 -6.16
C VAL A 100 -4.53 -1.05 -5.02
N ALA A 101 -4.20 0.19 -4.75
CA ALA A 101 -4.77 0.94 -3.64
C ALA A 101 -4.82 2.44 -3.91
N SER A 102 -5.75 3.11 -3.27
CA SER A 102 -5.77 4.56 -3.14
C SER A 102 -4.86 5.01 -1.99
N ASP A 103 -4.61 6.32 -1.92
CA ASP A 103 -3.99 6.96 -0.77
C ASP A 103 -4.87 6.85 0.49
N ARG A 104 -4.29 7.29 1.63
CA ARG A 104 -4.90 7.20 2.95
C ARG A 104 -6.30 7.82 3.04
N ASN A 105 -6.52 8.92 2.35
CA ASN A 105 -7.78 9.67 2.38
C ASN A 105 -8.66 9.43 1.15
N GLY A 106 -8.20 8.60 0.20
CA GLY A 106 -8.90 8.36 -1.06
C GLY A 106 -9.00 9.60 -1.94
N LEU A 107 -8.01 10.50 -1.88
CA LEU A 107 -7.98 11.75 -2.66
C LEU A 107 -7.82 11.46 -4.14
N ARG A 108 -6.96 10.49 -4.49
CA ARG A 108 -6.88 9.99 -5.84
C ARG A 108 -7.75 8.73 -5.97
N PRO A 109 -8.73 8.72 -6.88
CA PRO A 109 -9.62 7.58 -7.03
C PRO A 109 -8.87 6.32 -7.48
N MET A 110 -9.33 5.17 -7.01
CA MET A 110 -8.93 3.86 -7.52
C MET A 110 -10.21 3.11 -7.88
N ARG A 111 -10.26 2.60 -9.10
CA ARG A 111 -11.40 1.83 -9.63
C ARG A 111 -10.91 0.48 -10.10
N TYR A 112 -11.75 -0.53 -9.96
CA TYR A 112 -11.45 -1.85 -10.49
C TYR A 112 -12.61 -2.46 -11.25
N THR A 113 -12.28 -3.36 -12.16
CA THR A 113 -13.22 -4.16 -12.95
C THR A 113 -12.71 -5.60 -13.01
N VAL A 114 -13.57 -6.54 -12.68
CA VAL A 114 -13.28 -7.98 -12.77
C VAL A 114 -14.11 -8.56 -13.92
N THR A 115 -13.50 -9.39 -14.72
CA THR A 115 -14.14 -10.05 -15.87
C THR A 115 -14.32 -11.55 -15.63
N ASN A 116 -15.24 -12.18 -16.39
CA ASN A 116 -15.53 -13.61 -16.31
C ASN A 116 -14.37 -14.51 -16.76
N ASP A 117 -13.42 -13.98 -17.52
CA ASP A 117 -12.15 -14.61 -17.87
C ASP A 117 -11.05 -14.41 -16.81
N LYS A 118 -11.45 -14.02 -15.58
CA LYS A 118 -10.59 -13.88 -14.40
C LYS A 118 -9.51 -12.78 -14.51
N LEU A 119 -9.74 -11.76 -15.33
CA LEU A 119 -8.86 -10.62 -15.39
C LEU A 119 -9.36 -9.53 -14.43
N LEU A 120 -8.42 -8.92 -13.70
CA LEU A 120 -8.62 -7.72 -12.89
C LEU A 120 -7.96 -6.53 -13.59
N PHE A 121 -8.76 -5.51 -13.87
CA PHE A 121 -8.28 -4.22 -14.36
C PHE A 121 -8.48 -3.19 -13.26
N ALA A 122 -7.43 -2.46 -12.92
CA ALA A 122 -7.51 -1.43 -11.90
C ALA A 122 -6.73 -0.18 -12.32
N GLY A 123 -7.21 0.98 -11.86
CA GLY A 123 -6.59 2.25 -12.15
C GLY A 123 -7.41 3.43 -11.66
N SER A 124 -6.87 4.64 -11.86
CA SER A 124 -7.50 5.87 -11.35
C SER A 124 -8.80 6.24 -12.06
N GLU A 125 -9.01 5.77 -13.29
CA GLU A 125 -10.14 6.16 -14.12
C GLU A 125 -10.83 4.95 -14.76
N THR A 126 -12.11 5.09 -15.07
CA THR A 126 -12.84 4.14 -15.91
C THR A 126 -12.55 4.42 -17.38
N GLY A 127 -12.48 3.35 -18.19
CA GLY A 127 -12.29 3.49 -19.65
C GLY A 127 -10.84 3.59 -20.11
N MET A 128 -9.87 3.43 -19.21
CA MET A 128 -8.45 3.36 -19.60
C MET A 128 -8.15 2.20 -20.54
N ILE A 129 -8.90 1.11 -20.41
CA ILE A 129 -8.81 -0.07 -21.23
C ILE A 129 -10.21 -0.39 -21.77
N LYS A 130 -10.28 -0.71 -23.06
CA LYS A 130 -11.53 -1.13 -23.70
C LYS A 130 -11.88 -2.54 -23.25
N ILE A 131 -12.87 -2.67 -22.37
CA ILE A 131 -13.35 -3.95 -21.88
C ILE A 131 -14.74 -4.20 -22.45
N ASN A 132 -14.99 -5.43 -22.93
CA ASN A 132 -16.34 -5.82 -23.34
C ASN A 132 -17.24 -5.91 -22.11
N GLU A 133 -18.27 -5.07 -22.06
CA GLU A 133 -19.17 -4.99 -20.91
C GLU A 133 -19.85 -6.31 -20.57
N LYS A 134 -20.14 -7.15 -21.56
CA LYS A 134 -20.74 -8.48 -21.34
C LYS A 134 -19.84 -9.43 -20.54
N LYS A 135 -18.54 -9.15 -20.48
CA LYS A 135 -17.58 -9.94 -19.71
C LYS A 135 -17.43 -9.46 -18.25
N ILE A 136 -17.95 -8.30 -17.93
CA ILE A 136 -17.77 -7.71 -16.60
C ILE A 136 -18.69 -8.38 -15.61
N ILE A 137 -18.11 -8.93 -14.52
CA ILE A 137 -18.84 -9.56 -13.43
C ILE A 137 -18.87 -8.69 -12.15
N GLN A 138 -17.88 -7.79 -12.01
CA GLN A 138 -17.80 -6.91 -10.85
C GLN A 138 -17.09 -5.61 -11.22
N LYS A 139 -17.58 -4.51 -10.67
CA LYS A 139 -16.95 -3.18 -10.69
C LYS A 139 -16.97 -2.60 -9.28
N GLY A 140 -15.94 -1.82 -8.94
CA GLY A 140 -15.89 -1.13 -7.65
C GLY A 140 -14.84 -0.02 -7.61
N ARG A 141 -14.74 0.54 -6.42
CA ARG A 141 -13.77 1.57 -6.02
C ARG A 141 -13.32 1.33 -4.59
#